data_c8c1cd3cf98c06a6139b0a93f6dce73f
#
_entry.id   c8c1cd3cf98c06a6139b0a93f6dce73f
#
_cell.length_a   1.000
_cell.length_b   1.000
_cell.length_c   1.000
_cell.angle_alpha   90.00
_cell.angle_beta   90.00
_cell.angle_gamma   90.00
#
_symmetry.space_group_name_H-M   'P 1'
#
loop_
_entity.id
_entity.type
_entity.pdbx_description
1 polymer ?
#
loop_
_entity_poly.entity_id
_entity_poly.type
_entity_poly.pdbx_seq_one_letter_code
_entity_poly.pdbx_strand_id
1 'polypeptide(L)'
;GSKFSIDNIQIGLFNRLIINNICISDRQHEILLKAHLATTKIELRSLFKQQLSLRTVSLLDADVNLYQQKADSAANYQFLIDAFASKDHKPKSGINLRINSIILRRVNIRYDKRFLPHTPHKFNPSHIGLADINANISLKNITTKQLDLRVRALSFKEQSGLCLNDMHFKFSATPTAADIEDFSLDMPHTHIRQGSL
;
A
#
# COMPACT_ATOMS: atom_id res chain seq x y z
N GLY A 1 11.74 7.86 18.06
CA GLY A 1 10.90 6.79 17.51
C GLY A 1 9.75 7.35 16.70
N SER A 2 9.11 6.55 15.86
CA SER A 2 7.89 6.95 15.14
C SER A 2 6.78 7.30 16.13
N LYS A 3 6.06 8.40 15.87
CA LYS A 3 4.93 8.81 16.70
C LYS A 3 3.61 8.43 16.02
N PHE A 4 2.67 7.93 16.79
CA PHE A 4 1.32 7.62 16.35
C PHE A 4 0.34 8.53 17.09
N SER A 5 -0.57 9.14 16.34
CA SER A 5 -1.73 9.84 16.86
C SER A 5 -2.99 9.27 16.23
N ILE A 6 -4.00 9.03 17.04
CA ILE A 6 -5.30 8.50 16.63
C ILE A 6 -6.34 9.23 17.46
N ASP A 7 -7.35 9.82 16.84
CA ASP A 7 -8.38 10.55 17.57
C ASP A 7 -9.42 9.62 18.17
N ASN A 8 -9.88 8.62 17.41
CA ASN A 8 -10.95 7.74 17.85
C ASN A 8 -10.82 6.35 17.25
N ILE A 9 -11.08 5.33 18.07
CA ILE A 9 -11.16 3.92 17.68
C ILE A 9 -12.52 3.38 18.07
N GLN A 10 -13.25 2.83 17.11
CA GLN A 10 -14.55 2.22 17.32
C GLN A 10 -14.56 0.77 16.82
N ILE A 11 -15.26 -0.08 17.55
CA ILE A 11 -15.55 -1.43 17.07
C ILE A 11 -17.00 -1.43 16.58
N GLY A 12 -17.16 -1.52 15.26
CA GLY A 12 -18.46 -1.62 14.61
C GLY A 12 -18.98 -3.06 14.52
N LEU A 13 -20.12 -3.22 13.87
CA LEU A 13 -20.73 -4.51 13.63
C LEU A 13 -19.79 -5.44 12.82
N PHE A 14 -19.90 -6.75 13.05
CA PHE A 14 -19.11 -7.78 12.37
C PHE A 14 -17.58 -7.66 12.54
N ASN A 15 -17.14 -7.28 13.74
CA ASN A 15 -15.71 -7.14 14.09
C ASN A 15 -14.96 -6.13 13.20
N ARG A 16 -15.65 -5.09 12.75
CA ARG A 16 -15.07 -3.99 11.99
C ARG A 16 -14.43 -3.01 12.96
N LEU A 17 -13.12 -2.82 12.84
CA LEU A 17 -12.40 -1.75 13.51
C LEU A 17 -12.46 -0.50 12.62
N ILE A 18 -12.84 0.61 13.19
CA ILE A 18 -12.94 1.92 12.55
C ILE A 18 -12.01 2.85 13.32
N ILE A 19 -11.06 3.45 12.60
CA ILE A 19 -10.06 4.34 13.18
C ILE A 19 -10.15 5.68 12.43
N ASN A 20 -10.43 6.74 13.18
CA ASN A 20 -10.57 8.08 12.62
C ASN A 20 -9.31 8.90 12.89
N ASN A 21 -8.93 9.72 11.90
CA ASN A 21 -7.85 10.70 11.97
C ASN A 21 -6.53 10.10 12.45
N ILE A 22 -5.99 9.18 11.65
CA ILE A 22 -4.69 8.57 11.90
C ILE A 22 -3.61 9.53 11.43
N CYS A 23 -2.61 9.78 12.26
CA CYS A 23 -1.39 10.44 11.88
C CYS A 23 -0.18 9.63 12.35
N ILE A 24 0.68 9.26 11.41
CA ILE A 24 1.92 8.54 11.69
C ILE A 24 3.07 9.43 11.25
N SER A 25 3.96 9.74 12.17
CA SER A 25 5.21 10.45 11.88
C SER A 25 6.39 9.46 11.89
N ASP A 26 7.34 9.71 11.03
CA ASP A 26 8.59 8.95 10.97
C ASP A 26 9.56 9.33 12.10
N ARG A 27 10.78 8.81 12.04
CA ARG A 27 11.82 9.08 13.04
C ARG A 27 12.36 10.52 12.99
N GLN A 28 12.17 11.21 11.87
CA GLN A 28 12.53 12.62 11.65
C GLN A 28 11.41 13.58 12.03
N HIS A 29 10.27 13.05 12.54
CA HIS A 29 9.06 13.79 12.90
C HIS A 29 8.31 14.37 11.69
N GLU A 30 8.61 13.91 10.46
CA GLU A 30 7.80 14.23 9.29
C GLU A 30 6.59 13.28 9.20
N ILE A 31 5.49 13.79 8.65
CA ILE A 31 4.27 13.01 8.49
C ILE A 31 4.48 11.97 7.38
N LEU A 32 4.50 10.69 7.75
CA LEU A 32 4.55 9.56 6.84
C LEU A 32 3.16 9.21 6.29
N LEU A 33 2.16 9.20 7.16
CA LEU A 33 0.78 8.89 6.80
C LEU A 33 -0.16 9.79 7.59
N LYS A 34 -1.08 10.42 6.89
CA LYS A 34 -2.26 11.06 7.47
C LYS A 34 -3.50 10.49 6.78
N ALA A 35 -4.46 9.94 7.52
CA ALA A 35 -5.67 9.39 6.95
C ALA A 35 -6.89 9.83 7.76
N HIS A 36 -7.94 10.28 7.07
CA HIS A 36 -9.20 10.63 7.72
C HIS A 36 -9.88 9.40 8.30
N LEU A 37 -9.91 8.31 7.55
CA LEU A 37 -10.55 7.08 7.97
C LEU A 37 -9.74 5.86 7.54
N ALA A 38 -9.44 4.98 8.49
CA ALA A 38 -9.01 3.62 8.20
C ALA A 38 -10.00 2.61 8.79
N THR A 39 -10.31 1.59 8.02
CA THR A 39 -11.16 0.51 8.53
C THR A 39 -10.52 -0.84 8.24
N THR A 40 -10.73 -1.79 9.14
CA THR A 40 -10.32 -3.18 8.92
C THR A 40 -11.32 -4.15 9.52
N LYS A 41 -11.32 -5.37 9.01
CA LYS A 41 -12.08 -6.49 9.56
C LYS A 41 -11.12 -7.44 10.26
N ILE A 42 -11.25 -7.57 11.57
CA ILE A 42 -10.39 -8.43 12.39
C ILE A 42 -10.99 -9.84 12.43
N GLU A 43 -10.15 -10.84 12.24
CA GLU A 43 -10.51 -12.23 12.40
C GLU A 43 -10.20 -12.69 13.83
N LEU A 44 -11.20 -12.62 14.72
CA LEU A 44 -11.02 -12.87 16.16
C LEU A 44 -10.41 -14.25 16.47
N ARG A 45 -10.73 -15.27 15.66
CA ARG A 45 -10.18 -16.63 15.82
C ARG A 45 -8.66 -16.67 15.63
N SER A 46 -8.10 -15.76 14.86
CA SER A 46 -6.65 -15.71 14.61
C SER A 46 -5.88 -15.19 15.82
N LEU A 47 -6.51 -14.41 16.70
CA LEU A 47 -5.89 -13.88 17.90
C LEU A 47 -5.52 -15.00 18.89
N PHE A 48 -6.32 -16.07 18.98
CA PHE A 48 -5.99 -17.25 19.80
C PHE A 48 -4.73 -17.98 19.32
N LYS A 49 -4.33 -17.77 18.04
CA LYS A 49 -3.12 -18.32 17.45
C LYS A 49 -1.94 -17.34 17.44
N GLN A 50 -2.04 -16.25 18.21
CA GLN A 50 -1.08 -15.13 18.18
C GLN A 50 -0.87 -14.56 16.76
N GLN A 51 -1.91 -14.61 15.92
CA GLN A 51 -1.92 -14.06 14.57
C GLN A 51 -2.95 -12.94 14.51
N LEU A 52 -2.56 -11.78 13.99
CA LEU A 52 -3.49 -10.71 13.64
C LEU A 52 -3.84 -10.81 12.17
N SER A 53 -4.99 -11.43 11.88
CA SER A 53 -5.49 -11.55 10.51
C SER A 53 -6.47 -10.43 10.22
N LEU A 54 -6.10 -9.55 9.28
CA LEU A 54 -6.92 -8.46 8.78
C LEU A 54 -7.47 -8.87 7.41
N ARG A 55 -8.79 -9.06 7.29
CA ARG A 55 -9.39 -9.46 6.00
C ARG A 55 -9.24 -8.36 4.97
N THR A 56 -9.58 -7.14 5.34
CA THR A 56 -9.52 -5.99 4.44
C THR A 56 -9.01 -4.80 5.22
N VAL A 57 -8.02 -4.12 4.68
CA VAL A 57 -7.58 -2.81 5.17
C VAL A 57 -8.06 -1.77 4.17
N SER A 58 -8.83 -0.80 4.63
CA SER A 58 -9.32 0.30 3.79
C SER A 58 -8.78 1.62 4.32
N LEU A 59 -8.29 2.46 3.41
CA LEU A 59 -7.92 3.84 3.67
C LEU A 59 -8.79 4.76 2.84
N LEU A 60 -9.30 5.81 3.47
CA LEU A 60 -10.12 6.84 2.85
C LEU A 60 -9.56 8.21 3.18
N ASP A 61 -9.42 9.07 2.15
CA ASP A 61 -8.90 10.42 2.27
C ASP A 61 -7.55 10.43 3.04
N ALA A 62 -6.52 9.88 2.39
CA ALA A 62 -5.22 9.72 3.01
C ALA A 62 -4.09 10.33 2.16
N ASP A 63 -3.11 10.90 2.85
CA ASP A 63 -1.86 11.38 2.28
C ASP A 63 -0.71 10.53 2.84
N VAL A 64 0.11 10.00 1.93
CA VAL A 64 1.28 9.17 2.25
C VAL A 64 2.53 9.82 1.68
N ASN A 65 3.50 10.10 2.52
CA ASN A 65 4.79 10.69 2.13
C ASN A 65 5.92 9.68 2.35
N LEU A 66 6.40 9.12 1.26
CA LEU A 66 7.50 8.17 1.23
C LEU A 66 8.74 8.90 0.73
N TYR A 67 9.85 8.81 1.45
CA TYR A 67 11.09 9.43 0.97
C TYR A 67 12.33 8.67 1.42
N GLN A 68 13.40 8.93 0.69
CA GLN A 68 14.76 8.56 1.07
C GLN A 68 15.62 9.83 1.09
N GLN A 69 16.23 10.12 2.24
CA GLN A 69 16.95 11.40 2.44
C GLN A 69 18.31 11.43 1.74
N LYS A 70 19.04 10.31 1.76
CA LYS A 70 20.37 10.13 1.14
C LYS A 70 20.45 8.75 0.49
N ALA A 71 21.36 8.59 -0.47
CA ALA A 71 21.52 7.32 -1.20
C ALA A 71 21.84 6.12 -0.29
N ASP A 72 22.60 6.35 0.77
CA ASP A 72 23.04 5.34 1.75
C ASP A 72 22.16 5.24 3.00
N SER A 73 21.08 6.05 3.08
CA SER A 73 20.17 6.02 4.21
C SER A 73 18.98 5.09 3.97
N ALA A 74 18.46 4.51 5.05
CA ALA A 74 17.19 3.80 4.98
C ALA A 74 16.06 4.78 4.62
N ALA A 75 15.09 4.33 3.81
CA ALA A 75 13.89 5.09 3.51
C ALA A 75 13.03 5.25 4.77
N ASN A 76 12.24 6.34 4.83
CA ASN A 76 11.38 6.61 5.98
C ASN A 76 10.31 5.54 6.23
N TYR A 77 10.01 4.71 5.23
CA TYR A 77 9.07 3.59 5.29
C TYR A 77 9.72 2.21 5.47
N GLN A 78 11.06 2.13 5.63
CA GLN A 78 11.77 0.84 5.75
C GLN A 78 11.22 -0.03 6.87
N PHE A 79 10.84 0.58 7.99
CA PHE A 79 10.26 -0.14 9.12
C PHE A 79 8.95 -0.88 8.79
N LEU A 80 8.17 -0.38 7.81
CA LEU A 80 6.97 -1.08 7.32
C LEU A 80 7.37 -2.31 6.51
N ILE A 81 8.35 -2.16 5.61
CA ILE A 81 8.88 -3.29 4.83
C ILE A 81 9.39 -4.37 5.77
N ASP A 82 10.18 -4.00 6.78
CA ASP A 82 10.75 -4.91 7.77
C ASP A 82 9.64 -5.64 8.56
N ALA A 83 8.55 -4.93 8.91
CA ALA A 83 7.41 -5.52 9.60
C ALA A 83 6.66 -6.55 8.75
N PHE A 84 6.60 -6.35 7.42
CA PHE A 84 6.00 -7.32 6.50
C PHE A 84 6.93 -8.46 6.08
N ALA A 85 8.24 -8.18 5.98
CA ALA A 85 9.25 -9.18 5.59
C ALA A 85 9.54 -10.22 6.69
N SER A 86 9.23 -9.91 7.95
CA SER A 86 9.56 -10.75 9.12
C SER A 86 8.72 -12.02 9.25
N LYS A 87 8.05 -12.48 8.18
CA LYS A 87 7.26 -13.74 8.19
C LYS A 87 8.09 -15.00 8.42
N ASP A 88 9.39 -14.97 8.15
CA ASP A 88 10.30 -16.12 8.32
C ASP A 88 11.12 -16.07 9.64
N HIS A 89 11.06 -14.97 10.38
CA HIS A 89 11.66 -14.87 11.71
C HIS A 89 10.55 -14.71 12.75
N LYS A 90 10.66 -15.42 13.88
CA LYS A 90 9.73 -15.26 15.00
C LYS A 90 9.60 -13.78 15.32
N PRO A 91 8.43 -13.17 15.14
CA PRO A 91 8.27 -11.74 15.34
C PRO A 91 8.65 -11.40 16.78
N LYS A 92 9.50 -10.40 16.98
CA LYS A 92 9.87 -9.92 18.33
C LYS A 92 8.66 -9.54 19.19
N SER A 93 7.51 -9.25 18.54
CA SER A 93 6.24 -8.90 19.18
C SER A 93 5.26 -10.08 19.34
N GLY A 94 5.57 -11.28 18.84
CA GLY A 94 4.67 -12.44 18.90
C GLY A 94 3.42 -12.37 18.00
N ILE A 95 3.20 -11.27 17.25
CA ILE A 95 2.02 -11.07 16.41
C ILE A 95 2.40 -11.20 14.92
N ASN A 96 1.77 -12.12 14.24
CA ASN A 96 1.93 -12.33 12.80
C ASN A 96 0.80 -11.61 12.05
N LEU A 97 1.12 -10.56 11.28
CA LEU A 97 0.15 -9.76 10.55
C LEU A 97 -0.14 -10.38 9.17
N ARG A 98 -1.41 -10.65 8.87
CA ARG A 98 -1.88 -11.08 7.54
C ARG A 98 -2.93 -10.11 7.02
N ILE A 99 -2.74 -9.63 5.79
CA ILE A 99 -3.70 -8.78 5.08
C ILE A 99 -4.11 -9.49 3.80
N ASN A 100 -5.43 -9.66 3.58
CA ASN A 100 -5.95 -10.36 2.40
C ASN A 100 -6.39 -9.38 1.30
N SER A 101 -6.73 -8.15 1.66
CA SER A 101 -7.21 -7.16 0.69
C SER A 101 -6.91 -5.74 1.17
N ILE A 102 -6.59 -4.88 0.22
CA ILE A 102 -6.37 -3.45 0.42
C ILE A 102 -7.34 -2.68 -0.46
N ILE A 103 -8.06 -1.72 0.13
CA ILE A 103 -8.95 -0.79 -0.56
C ILE A 103 -8.46 0.62 -0.28
N LEU A 104 -8.17 1.36 -1.33
CA LEU A 104 -7.82 2.77 -1.27
C LEU A 104 -8.91 3.60 -1.93
N ARG A 105 -9.27 4.74 -1.33
CA ARG A 105 -10.20 5.71 -1.86
C ARG A 105 -9.69 7.11 -1.61
N ARG A 106 -9.47 7.88 -2.69
CA ARG A 106 -8.92 9.24 -2.66
C ARG A 106 -7.64 9.33 -1.82
N VAL A 107 -6.70 8.46 -2.12
CA VAL A 107 -5.39 8.42 -1.45
C VAL A 107 -4.37 9.15 -2.34
N ASN A 108 -3.55 10.00 -1.73
CA ASN A 108 -2.41 10.61 -2.39
C ASN A 108 -1.14 9.97 -1.88
N ILE A 109 -0.21 9.67 -2.79
CA ILE A 109 1.10 9.11 -2.45
C ILE A 109 2.17 9.97 -3.10
N ARG A 110 3.10 10.45 -2.29
CA ARG A 110 4.33 11.06 -2.76
C ARG A 110 5.50 10.14 -2.44
N TYR A 111 6.36 9.91 -3.43
CA TYR A 111 7.63 9.21 -3.28
C TYR A 111 8.76 10.10 -3.76
N ASP A 112 9.79 10.27 -2.93
CA ASP A 112 10.83 11.28 -3.17
C ASP A 112 12.22 10.78 -2.77
N LYS A 113 13.13 10.66 -3.74
CA LYS A 113 14.57 10.51 -3.48
C LYS A 113 15.20 11.90 -3.39
N ARG A 114 15.18 12.50 -2.21
CA ARG A 114 15.55 13.90 -1.96
C ARG A 114 16.96 14.29 -2.37
N PHE A 115 17.83 13.33 -2.61
CA PHE A 115 19.22 13.53 -3.06
C PHE A 115 19.37 13.55 -4.59
N LEU A 116 18.29 13.30 -5.35
CA LEU A 116 18.29 13.35 -6.80
C LEU A 116 17.58 14.61 -7.32
N PRO A 117 17.95 15.12 -8.51
CA PRO A 117 17.31 16.30 -9.08
C PRO A 117 15.88 16.02 -9.56
N HIS A 118 15.01 17.01 -9.40
CA HIS A 118 13.67 17.00 -9.97
C HIS A 118 13.70 17.30 -11.48
N THR A 119 12.83 16.64 -12.24
CA THR A 119 12.59 16.93 -13.66
C THR A 119 11.15 17.42 -13.84
N PRO A 120 10.91 18.74 -13.94
CA PRO A 120 9.56 19.28 -14.10
C PRO A 120 8.86 18.74 -15.35
N HIS A 121 7.57 18.50 -15.26
CA HIS A 121 6.69 18.09 -16.37
C HIS A 121 7.09 16.81 -17.12
N LYS A 122 7.89 15.96 -16.51
CA LYS A 122 8.26 14.65 -17.03
C LYS A 122 8.11 13.60 -15.94
N PHE A 123 7.74 12.39 -16.33
CA PHE A 123 7.75 11.26 -15.42
C PHE A 123 9.17 11.04 -14.88
N ASN A 124 9.28 11.01 -13.56
CA ASN A 124 10.55 10.79 -12.88
C ASN A 124 10.37 9.72 -11.81
N PRO A 125 10.91 8.50 -11.99
CA PRO A 125 10.74 7.40 -11.04
C PRO A 125 11.38 7.65 -9.67
N SER A 126 12.21 8.70 -9.56
CA SER A 126 12.79 9.13 -8.29
C SER A 126 11.94 10.17 -7.54
N HIS A 127 10.95 10.74 -8.22
CA HIS A 127 10.04 11.77 -7.70
C HIS A 127 8.63 11.53 -8.25
N ILE A 128 7.88 10.64 -7.60
CA ILE A 128 6.53 10.24 -8.02
C ILE A 128 5.49 10.94 -7.15
N GLY A 129 4.53 11.58 -7.77
CA GLY A 129 3.37 12.15 -7.09
C GLY A 129 2.09 11.57 -7.69
N LEU A 130 1.43 10.68 -6.96
CA LEU A 130 0.15 10.09 -7.34
C LEU A 130 -0.96 10.75 -6.53
N ALA A 131 -1.96 11.28 -7.23
CA ALA A 131 -3.15 11.89 -6.64
C ALA A 131 -4.40 11.09 -6.97
N ASP A 132 -5.38 11.17 -6.08
CA ASP A 132 -6.71 10.58 -6.24
C ASP A 132 -6.66 9.07 -6.55
N ILE A 133 -5.78 8.35 -5.87
CA ILE A 133 -5.65 6.90 -6.03
C ILE A 133 -6.91 6.23 -5.51
N ASN A 134 -7.55 5.45 -6.38
CA ASN A 134 -8.58 4.50 -6.01
C ASN A 134 -8.11 3.11 -6.39
N ALA A 135 -8.06 2.19 -5.44
CA ALA A 135 -7.54 0.84 -5.67
C ALA A 135 -8.34 -0.22 -4.92
N ASN A 136 -8.43 -1.40 -5.54
CA ASN A 136 -8.95 -2.61 -4.92
C ASN A 136 -7.99 -3.76 -5.24
N ILE A 137 -7.22 -4.18 -4.25
CA ILE A 137 -6.14 -5.16 -4.39
C ILE A 137 -6.43 -6.35 -3.48
N SER A 138 -6.41 -7.54 -4.03
CA SER A 138 -6.48 -8.80 -3.27
C SER A 138 -5.09 -9.41 -3.19
N LEU A 139 -4.69 -9.81 -2.00
CA LEU A 139 -3.41 -10.42 -1.69
C LEU A 139 -3.65 -11.89 -1.34
N LYS A 140 -3.20 -12.82 -2.15
CA LYS A 140 -3.38 -14.26 -1.91
C LYS A 140 -2.21 -14.86 -1.16
N ASN A 141 -1.01 -14.73 -1.74
CA ASN A 141 0.22 -15.23 -1.16
C ASN A 141 1.24 -14.09 -1.13
N ILE A 142 1.81 -13.83 0.02
CA ILE A 142 2.94 -12.92 0.18
C ILE A 142 3.95 -13.65 1.05
N THR A 143 4.90 -14.31 0.41
CA THR A 143 6.00 -15.03 1.06
C THR A 143 7.29 -14.67 0.36
N THR A 144 8.43 -15.05 0.90
CA THR A 144 9.73 -14.90 0.25
C THR A 144 9.87 -15.76 -1.01
N LYS A 145 9.01 -16.79 -1.16
CA LYS A 145 9.05 -17.74 -2.28
C LYS A 145 7.94 -17.52 -3.31
N GLN A 146 6.88 -16.80 -2.95
CA GLN A 146 5.72 -16.61 -3.83
C GLN A 146 5.01 -15.30 -3.50
N LEU A 147 4.70 -14.54 -4.54
CA LEU A 147 3.87 -13.34 -4.48
C LEU A 147 2.72 -13.49 -5.47
N ASP A 148 1.49 -13.63 -4.95
CA ASP A 148 0.27 -13.65 -5.75
C ASP A 148 -0.63 -12.51 -5.32
N LEU A 149 -0.97 -11.65 -6.26
CA LEU A 149 -1.91 -10.57 -6.04
C LEU A 149 -2.85 -10.39 -7.24
N ARG A 150 -3.98 -9.77 -7.00
CA ARG A 150 -4.91 -9.34 -8.03
C ARG A 150 -5.28 -7.89 -7.81
N VAL A 151 -4.96 -7.04 -8.76
CA VAL A 151 -5.49 -5.69 -8.87
C VAL A 151 -6.81 -5.79 -9.61
N ARG A 152 -7.92 -5.47 -8.93
CA ARG A 152 -9.27 -5.51 -9.49
C ARG A 152 -9.67 -4.18 -10.12
N ALA A 153 -9.15 -3.11 -9.58
CA ALA A 153 -9.30 -1.75 -10.09
C ALA A 153 -8.15 -0.91 -9.53
N LEU A 154 -7.58 -0.07 -10.35
CA LEU A 154 -6.60 0.95 -9.98
C LEU A 154 -6.78 2.15 -10.88
N SER A 155 -6.98 3.32 -10.28
CA SER A 155 -6.97 4.61 -10.97
C SER A 155 -6.15 5.62 -10.19
N PHE A 156 -5.54 6.56 -10.87
CA PHE A 156 -4.78 7.67 -10.28
C PHE A 156 -4.46 8.75 -11.32
N LYS A 157 -3.99 9.89 -10.83
CA LYS A 157 -3.37 10.96 -11.61
C LYS A 157 -1.93 11.13 -11.13
N GLU A 158 -0.98 11.15 -12.05
CA GLU A 158 0.44 11.35 -11.75
C GLU A 158 0.85 12.81 -12.09
N GLN A 159 1.74 13.38 -11.31
CA GLN A 159 2.13 14.80 -11.39
C GLN A 159 2.69 15.24 -12.75
N SER A 160 3.21 14.34 -13.59
CA SER A 160 3.68 14.62 -14.95
C SER A 160 2.54 14.78 -15.97
N GLY A 161 1.29 14.50 -15.56
CA GLY A 161 0.11 14.53 -16.43
C GLY A 161 -0.39 13.16 -16.86
N LEU A 162 0.27 12.07 -16.48
CA LEU A 162 -0.24 10.72 -16.71
C LEU A 162 -1.54 10.52 -15.93
N CYS A 163 -2.60 10.11 -16.60
CA CYS A 163 -3.88 9.78 -15.99
C CYS A 163 -4.23 8.32 -16.30
N LEU A 164 -4.42 7.53 -15.26
CA LEU A 164 -4.90 6.16 -15.35
C LEU A 164 -6.36 6.13 -14.92
N ASN A 165 -7.27 5.82 -15.84
CA ASN A 165 -8.71 5.73 -15.57
C ASN A 165 -9.07 4.41 -14.91
N ASP A 166 -8.55 3.30 -15.41
CA ASP A 166 -8.69 1.97 -14.81
C ASP A 166 -7.55 1.04 -15.24
N MET A 167 -7.13 0.19 -14.34
CA MET A 167 -6.23 -0.92 -14.61
C MET A 167 -6.59 -2.11 -13.75
N HIS A 168 -6.63 -3.28 -14.34
CA HIS A 168 -6.76 -4.53 -13.61
C HIS A 168 -5.84 -5.61 -14.17
N PHE A 169 -5.38 -6.49 -13.31
CA PHE A 169 -4.54 -7.64 -13.67
C PHE A 169 -4.43 -8.63 -12.52
N LYS A 170 -4.01 -9.83 -12.84
CA LYS A 170 -3.46 -10.79 -11.89
C LYS A 170 -1.94 -10.83 -12.04
N PHE A 171 -1.25 -10.92 -10.94
CA PHE A 171 0.21 -11.04 -10.91
C PHE A 171 0.59 -12.19 -10.02
N SER A 172 1.46 -13.05 -10.53
CA SER A 172 2.12 -14.10 -9.77
C SER A 172 3.62 -14.05 -10.02
N ALA A 173 4.40 -14.21 -8.96
CA ALA A 173 5.85 -14.26 -9.04
C ALA A 173 6.44 -15.27 -8.07
N THR A 174 7.50 -15.93 -8.55
CA THR A 174 8.42 -16.77 -7.78
C THR A 174 9.82 -16.20 -7.94
N PRO A 175 10.86 -16.71 -7.24
CA PRO A 175 12.24 -16.24 -7.42
C PRO A 175 12.78 -16.37 -8.86
N THR A 176 12.18 -17.23 -9.69
CA THR A 176 12.67 -17.56 -11.03
C THR A 176 11.71 -17.19 -12.16
N ALA A 177 10.47 -16.80 -11.86
CA ALA A 177 9.46 -16.49 -12.86
C ALA A 177 8.48 -15.42 -12.36
N ALA A 178 7.99 -14.60 -13.29
CA ALA A 178 6.88 -13.67 -13.05
C ALA A 178 5.89 -13.75 -14.19
N ASP A 179 4.60 -13.71 -13.87
CA ASP A 179 3.51 -13.82 -14.82
C ASP A 179 2.43 -12.76 -14.58
N ILE A 180 1.83 -12.25 -15.65
CA ILE A 180 0.73 -11.30 -15.62
C ILE A 180 -0.41 -11.84 -16.48
N GLU A 181 -1.57 -12.03 -15.87
CA GLU A 181 -2.80 -12.47 -16.55
C GLU A 181 -3.91 -11.42 -16.45
N ASP A 182 -4.90 -11.54 -17.31
CA ASP A 182 -6.13 -10.70 -17.31
C ASP A 182 -5.78 -9.19 -17.30
N PHE A 183 -4.74 -8.80 -18.04
CA PHE A 183 -4.31 -7.41 -18.07
C PHE A 183 -5.25 -6.53 -18.86
N SER A 184 -5.68 -5.43 -18.28
CA SER A 184 -6.39 -4.35 -18.95
C SER A 184 -5.92 -3.01 -18.43
N LEU A 185 -5.75 -2.07 -19.33
CA LEU A 185 -5.32 -0.71 -19.06
C LEU A 185 -6.22 0.26 -19.82
N ASP A 186 -6.79 1.22 -19.12
CA ASP A 186 -7.59 2.31 -19.67
C ASP A 186 -6.99 3.68 -19.29
N MET A 187 -6.64 4.45 -20.29
CA MET A 187 -6.10 5.81 -20.20
C MET A 187 -6.89 6.72 -21.15
N PRO A 188 -6.85 8.06 -21.03
CA PRO A 188 -7.66 8.97 -21.86
C PRO A 188 -7.56 8.75 -23.37
N HIS A 189 -6.41 8.26 -23.86
CA HIS A 189 -6.14 8.04 -25.29
C HIS A 189 -5.58 6.67 -25.61
N THR A 190 -5.60 5.72 -24.66
CA THR A 190 -5.00 4.39 -24.84
C THR A 190 -5.80 3.35 -24.11
N HIS A 191 -6.24 2.31 -24.84
CA HIS A 191 -6.92 1.16 -24.27
C HIS A 191 -6.17 -0.11 -24.65
N ILE A 192 -5.69 -0.85 -23.64
CA ILE A 192 -4.99 -2.12 -23.83
C ILE A 192 -5.74 -3.21 -23.12
N ARG A 193 -5.99 -4.32 -23.80
CA ARG A 193 -6.55 -5.53 -23.20
C ARG A 193 -5.77 -6.73 -23.70
N GLN A 194 -5.26 -7.50 -22.78
CA GLN A 194 -4.66 -8.80 -23.07
C GLN A 194 -5.60 -9.88 -22.51
N GLY A 195 -6.23 -10.62 -23.44
CA GLY A 195 -6.92 -11.83 -23.06
C GLY A 195 -5.91 -12.91 -22.68
N SER A 196 -6.30 -13.85 -21.83
CA SER A 196 -5.55 -15.11 -21.65
C SER A 196 -5.50 -15.83 -22.99
N LEU A 197 -4.32 -16.13 -23.50
CA LEU A 197 -4.08 -17.10 -24.55
C LEU A 197 -4.36 -18.50 -24.04
#